data_a36f926193ec1a475967d716d389162f
#
_entry.id   a36f926193ec1a475967d716d389162f
#
_cell.length_a   1.000
_cell.length_b   1.000
_cell.length_c   1.000
_cell.angle_alpha   90.00
_cell.angle_beta   90.00
_cell.angle_gamma   90.00
#
_symmetry.space_group_name_H-M   'P 1'
#
loop_
_entity.id
_entity.type
_entity.pdbx_description
1 polymer ?
#
loop_
_entity_poly.entity_id
_entity_poly.type
_entity_poly.pdbx_seq_one_letter_code
_entity_poly.pdbx_strand_id
1 'polypeptide(L)'
;MNEGKKICMFCGHGCVYGKAILESKLKCIIRKLVENGNVDTFYSSGIGDFDMLCEKYVRDLQKRHSDVKLCLIIPHITKDIVNDFYKYNRMYDKIIFTDMEKRYNNDPTINKNMWMVNNSDCMLVYVFRKSGMDRDTLRYGIKKNKPIIDVTYTQNYC
;
A
#
# COMPACT_ATOMS: atom_id res chain seq x y z
N MET A 1 -3.45 -18.83 -20.15
CA MET A 1 -3.24 -17.38 -20.32
C MET A 1 -2.45 -16.90 -19.11
N ASN A 2 -1.33 -16.22 -19.32
CA ASN A 2 -0.67 -15.51 -18.23
C ASN A 2 -1.58 -14.34 -17.84
N GLU A 3 -2.33 -14.49 -16.76
CA GLU A 3 -2.88 -13.31 -16.10
C GLU A 3 -1.69 -12.44 -15.68
N GLY A 4 -1.67 -11.20 -16.16
CA GLY A 4 -0.58 -10.26 -15.87
C GLY A 4 -0.42 -10.08 -14.37
N LYS A 5 0.81 -9.86 -13.94
CA LYS A 5 1.14 -9.56 -12.55
C LYS A 5 0.39 -8.32 -12.08
N LYS A 6 -0.09 -8.34 -10.84
CA LYS A 6 -0.98 -7.31 -10.26
C LYS A 6 -0.27 -6.48 -9.20
N ILE A 7 -0.75 -5.26 -9.04
CA ILE A 7 -0.26 -4.29 -8.06
C ILE A 7 -1.32 -4.09 -6.98
N CYS A 8 -0.94 -4.24 -5.72
CA CYS A 8 -1.78 -3.94 -4.56
C CYS A 8 -1.24 -2.70 -3.83
N MET A 9 -2.11 -1.71 -3.59
CA MET A 9 -1.76 -0.57 -2.74
C MET A 9 -2.27 -0.72 -1.31
N PHE A 10 -1.55 -0.13 -0.37
CA PHE A 10 -1.99 -0.01 1.01
C PHE A 10 -2.75 1.31 1.22
N CYS A 11 -3.83 1.25 1.97
CA CYS A 11 -4.62 2.42 2.36
C CYS A 11 -5.11 2.24 3.80
N GLY A 12 -4.47 2.88 4.76
CA GLY A 12 -4.84 2.73 6.15
C GLY A 12 -4.39 3.89 7.04
N HIS A 13 -4.98 3.89 8.24
CA HIS A 13 -4.72 4.92 9.23
C HIS A 13 -3.30 4.86 9.81
N GLY A 14 -2.80 6.03 10.24
CA GLY A 14 -1.52 6.16 10.91
C GLY A 14 -1.42 5.41 12.23
N CYS A 15 -2.54 5.17 12.90
CA CYS A 15 -2.63 4.39 14.14
C CYS A 15 -3.47 3.14 13.92
N VAL A 16 -3.01 2.00 14.43
CA VAL A 16 -3.74 0.74 14.40
C VAL A 16 -4.15 0.30 15.81
N TYR A 17 -5.33 -0.31 15.91
CA TYR A 17 -5.85 -0.90 17.13
C TYR A 17 -5.89 -2.42 17.02
N GLY A 18 -5.77 -3.12 18.16
CA GLY A 18 -5.77 -4.57 18.16
C GLY A 18 -4.65 -5.16 17.32
N LYS A 19 -3.44 -4.62 17.47
CA LYS A 19 -2.28 -4.89 16.62
C LYS A 19 -2.03 -6.38 16.39
N ALA A 20 -2.09 -7.22 17.41
CA ALA A 20 -1.83 -8.66 17.28
C ALA A 20 -2.82 -9.36 16.34
N ILE A 21 -4.10 -9.00 16.42
CA ILE A 21 -5.15 -9.56 15.54
C ILE A 21 -4.96 -9.06 14.12
N LEU A 22 -4.69 -7.77 13.96
CA LEU A 22 -4.43 -7.18 12.65
C LEU A 22 -3.18 -7.78 11.99
N GLU A 23 -2.10 -7.96 12.72
CA GLU A 23 -0.87 -8.59 12.24
C GLU A 23 -1.13 -10.01 11.71
N SER A 24 -1.87 -10.81 12.45
CA SER A 24 -2.22 -12.18 12.03
C SER A 24 -3.01 -12.18 10.71
N LYS A 25 -3.98 -11.28 10.58
CA LYS A 25 -4.76 -11.10 9.35
C LYS A 25 -3.88 -10.66 8.18
N LEU A 26 -3.06 -9.63 8.37
CA LEU A 26 -2.21 -9.09 7.33
C LEU A 26 -1.22 -10.12 6.81
N LYS A 27 -0.59 -10.86 7.71
CA LYS A 27 0.31 -11.96 7.35
C LYS A 27 -0.37 -12.97 6.43
N CYS A 28 -1.59 -13.37 6.76
CA CYS A 28 -2.35 -14.33 5.97
C CYS A 28 -2.78 -13.74 4.61
N ILE A 29 -3.34 -12.55 4.61
CA ILE A 29 -3.88 -11.92 3.41
C ILE A 29 -2.78 -11.60 2.42
N ILE A 30 -1.67 -10.98 2.86
CA ILE A 30 -0.55 -10.63 1.99
C ILE A 30 0.06 -11.89 1.35
N ARG A 31 0.20 -12.97 2.13
CA ARG A 31 0.61 -14.26 1.58
C ARG A 31 -0.35 -14.77 0.51
N LYS A 32 -1.66 -14.76 0.75
CA LYS A 32 -2.67 -15.19 -0.23
C LYS A 32 -2.68 -14.33 -1.49
N LEU A 33 -2.48 -13.01 -1.35
CA LEU A 33 -2.37 -12.11 -2.50
C LEU A 33 -1.21 -12.50 -3.42
N VAL A 34 -0.06 -12.86 -2.85
CA VAL A 34 1.11 -13.28 -3.61
C VAL A 34 0.91 -14.69 -4.20
N GLU A 35 0.55 -15.66 -3.37
CA GLU A 35 0.51 -17.07 -3.77
C GLU A 35 -0.68 -17.41 -4.68
N ASN A 36 -1.84 -16.79 -4.47
CA ASN A 36 -3.08 -17.12 -5.17
C ASN A 36 -3.65 -15.97 -6.01
N GLY A 37 -3.28 -14.73 -5.70
CA GLY A 37 -3.86 -13.52 -6.29
C GLY A 37 -3.04 -12.91 -7.42
N ASN A 38 -1.89 -13.48 -7.78
CA ASN A 38 -0.94 -12.94 -8.75
C ASN A 38 -0.44 -11.53 -8.43
N VAL A 39 -0.48 -11.09 -7.16
CA VAL A 39 0.09 -9.82 -6.75
C VAL A 39 1.59 -10.01 -6.57
N ASP A 40 2.38 -9.28 -7.32
CA ASP A 40 3.84 -9.28 -7.18
C ASP A 40 4.41 -7.92 -6.78
N THR A 41 3.60 -6.87 -6.82
CA THR A 41 4.06 -5.52 -6.51
C THR A 41 3.13 -4.87 -5.49
N PHE A 42 3.72 -4.26 -4.47
CA PHE A 42 3.01 -3.55 -3.41
C PHE A 42 3.43 -2.09 -3.38
N TYR A 43 2.44 -1.19 -3.33
CA TYR A 43 2.63 0.25 -3.18
C TYR A 43 2.36 0.67 -1.75
N SER A 44 3.35 1.29 -1.12
CA SER A 44 3.27 1.86 0.22
C SER A 44 3.56 3.35 0.20
N SER A 45 2.90 4.11 1.06
CA SER A 45 3.26 5.51 1.33
C SER A 45 4.45 5.63 2.30
N GLY A 46 4.81 4.55 2.98
CA GLY A 46 5.86 4.54 3.99
C GLY A 46 5.52 5.32 5.26
N ILE A 47 4.27 5.69 5.46
CA ILE A 47 3.81 6.53 6.58
C ILE A 47 2.70 5.82 7.35
N GLY A 48 2.87 5.77 8.67
CA GLY A 48 1.87 5.25 9.59
C GLY A 48 1.97 3.76 9.87
N ASP A 49 1.33 3.35 10.94
CA ASP A 49 1.46 2.00 11.48
C ASP A 49 0.93 0.92 10.54
N PHE A 50 -0.16 1.21 9.82
CA PHE A 50 -0.74 0.24 8.91
C PHE A 50 0.20 -0.10 7.75
N ASP A 51 0.73 0.92 7.07
CA ASP A 51 1.69 0.73 5.99
C ASP A 51 2.94 -0.01 6.48
N MET A 52 3.48 0.38 7.64
CA MET A 52 4.66 -0.26 8.23
C MET A 52 4.43 -1.75 8.54
N LEU A 53 3.24 -2.12 9.02
CA LEU A 53 2.88 -3.52 9.25
C LEU A 53 2.78 -4.30 7.94
N CYS A 54 2.12 -3.74 6.93
CA CYS A 54 2.03 -4.35 5.61
C CYS A 54 3.41 -4.57 5.00
N GLU A 55 4.27 -3.55 5.04
CA GLU A 55 5.65 -3.63 4.55
C GLU A 55 6.45 -4.74 5.22
N LYS A 56 6.32 -4.88 6.54
CA LYS A 56 6.98 -5.96 7.31
C LYS A 56 6.65 -7.33 6.70
N TYR A 57 5.38 -7.60 6.43
CA TYR A 57 4.96 -8.90 5.90
C TYR A 57 5.31 -9.09 4.42
N VAL A 58 5.32 -8.02 3.63
CA VAL A 58 5.86 -8.10 2.26
C VAL A 58 7.34 -8.44 2.29
N ARG A 59 8.15 -7.79 3.13
CA ARG A 59 9.58 -8.10 3.26
C ARG A 59 9.84 -9.53 3.74
N ASP A 60 8.99 -10.05 4.61
CA ASP A 60 9.09 -11.45 5.04
C ASP A 60 8.81 -12.43 3.89
N LEU A 61 7.86 -12.10 3.01
CA LEU A 61 7.57 -12.90 1.82
C LEU A 61 8.67 -12.80 0.76
N GLN A 62 9.31 -11.65 0.61
CA GLN A 62 10.43 -11.46 -0.33
C GLN A 62 11.59 -12.46 -0.09
N LYS A 63 11.74 -12.95 1.14
CA LYS A 63 12.74 -13.98 1.47
C LYS A 63 12.49 -15.33 0.74
N ARG A 64 11.26 -15.58 0.30
CA ARG A 64 10.84 -16.81 -0.39
C ARG A 64 10.34 -16.56 -1.81
N HIS A 65 9.93 -15.34 -2.11
CA HIS A 65 9.36 -14.90 -3.39
C HIS A 65 10.17 -13.69 -3.89
N SER A 66 11.29 -13.95 -4.55
CA SER A 66 12.23 -12.92 -5.01
C SER A 66 11.67 -12.00 -6.10
N ASP A 67 10.58 -12.38 -6.74
CA ASP A 67 9.86 -11.59 -7.73
C ASP A 67 8.89 -10.56 -7.11
N VAL A 68 8.58 -10.69 -5.82
CA VAL A 68 7.75 -9.70 -5.11
C VAL A 68 8.51 -8.40 -4.90
N LYS A 69 7.87 -7.29 -5.22
CA LYS A 69 8.43 -5.93 -5.12
C LYS A 69 7.65 -5.07 -4.14
N LEU A 70 8.38 -4.32 -3.33
CA LEU A 70 7.84 -3.28 -2.45
C LEU A 70 8.31 -1.91 -2.95
N CYS A 71 7.36 -1.07 -3.34
CA CYS A 71 7.62 0.25 -3.88
C CYS A 71 7.16 1.34 -2.91
N LEU A 72 8.03 2.32 -2.64
CA LEU A 72 7.67 3.53 -1.91
C LEU A 72 7.12 4.56 -2.89
N ILE A 73 5.93 5.07 -2.61
CA ILE A 73 5.28 6.11 -3.41
C ILE A 73 5.26 7.39 -2.61
N ILE A 74 5.90 8.42 -3.14
CA ILE A 74 6.03 9.73 -2.48
C ILE A 74 5.67 10.86 -3.44
N PRO A 75 5.11 11.97 -2.92
CA PRO A 75 4.68 13.08 -3.79
C PRO A 75 5.86 13.79 -4.43
N HIS A 76 6.94 14.00 -3.70
CA HIS A 76 8.14 14.71 -4.16
C HIS A 76 9.38 14.29 -3.36
N ILE A 77 10.55 14.64 -3.87
CA ILE A 77 11.82 14.38 -3.17
C ILE A 77 11.92 15.31 -1.95
N THR A 78 12.11 14.71 -0.77
CA THR A 78 12.34 15.44 0.48
C THR A 78 13.83 15.39 0.87
N LYS A 79 14.24 16.33 1.74
CA LYS A 79 15.62 16.33 2.28
C LYS A 79 15.94 15.03 3.03
N ASP A 80 14.96 14.47 3.73
CA ASP A 80 15.15 13.22 4.47
C ASP A 80 15.46 12.04 3.53
N ILE A 81 14.76 11.98 2.39
CA ILE A 81 15.03 10.94 1.38
C ILE A 81 16.41 11.12 0.76
N VAL A 82 16.84 12.36 0.50
CA VAL A 82 18.18 12.63 -0.03
C VAL A 82 19.26 12.27 1.00
N ASN A 83 19.06 12.65 2.27
CA ASN A 83 20.01 12.39 3.35
C ASN A 83 20.14 10.88 3.67
N ASP A 84 19.01 10.17 3.63
CA ASP A 84 18.93 8.75 3.97
C ASP A 84 18.75 7.86 2.72
N PHE A 85 19.16 8.32 1.55
CA PHE A 85 18.94 7.64 0.27
C PHE A 85 19.36 6.16 0.30
N TYR A 86 20.51 5.85 0.88
CA TYR A 86 20.99 4.48 1.00
C TYR A 86 20.07 3.60 1.87
N LYS A 87 19.48 4.17 2.93
CA LYS A 87 18.52 3.47 3.78
C LYS A 87 17.26 3.15 3.01
N TYR A 88 16.67 4.14 2.33
CA TYR A 88 15.46 3.95 1.53
C TYR A 88 15.68 2.95 0.38
N ASN A 89 16.82 3.01 -0.28
CA ASN A 89 17.17 2.10 -1.36
C ASN A 89 17.39 0.65 -0.90
N ARG A 90 17.67 0.42 0.38
CA ARG A 90 17.70 -0.92 0.98
C ARG A 90 16.34 -1.41 1.44
N MET A 91 15.44 -0.50 1.76
CA MET A 91 14.11 -0.83 2.28
C MET A 91 13.09 -1.10 1.18
N TYR A 92 13.27 -0.49 0.01
CA TYR A 92 12.32 -0.56 -1.09
C TYR A 92 13.03 -0.93 -2.40
N ASP A 93 12.34 -1.74 -3.20
CA ASP A 93 12.83 -2.12 -4.53
C ASP A 93 12.78 -0.96 -5.52
N LYS A 94 11.85 -0.03 -5.31
CA LYS A 94 11.69 1.16 -6.13
C LYS A 94 11.11 2.31 -5.32
N ILE A 95 11.54 3.52 -5.64
CA ILE A 95 10.95 4.77 -5.11
C ILE A 95 10.34 5.50 -6.30
N ILE A 96 9.04 5.81 -6.22
CA ILE A 96 8.28 6.45 -7.28
C ILE A 96 7.82 7.83 -6.82
N PHE A 97 8.18 8.86 -7.59
CA PHE A 97 7.76 10.24 -7.38
C PHE A 97 6.56 10.56 -8.26
N THR A 98 5.48 11.07 -7.65
CA THR A 98 4.21 11.31 -8.36
C THR A 98 4.01 12.77 -8.80
N ASP A 99 4.88 13.68 -8.37
CA ASP A 99 4.76 15.13 -8.66
C ASP A 99 4.91 15.47 -10.15
N MET A 100 5.50 14.58 -10.94
CA MET A 100 5.72 14.78 -12.40
C MET A 100 4.47 14.46 -13.24
N GLU A 101 3.42 13.91 -12.63
CA GLU A 101 2.23 13.47 -13.34
C GLU A 101 1.06 14.46 -13.21
N LYS A 102 -0.05 14.12 -13.89
CA LYS A 102 -1.26 14.95 -13.90
C LYS A 102 -1.76 15.23 -12.47
N ARG A 103 -1.87 16.51 -12.14
CA ARG A 103 -2.39 16.95 -10.84
C ARG A 103 -3.91 16.85 -10.81
N TYR A 104 -4.41 16.15 -9.80
CA TYR A 104 -5.85 16.03 -9.51
C TYR A 104 -6.31 17.04 -8.48
N ASN A 105 -5.38 17.54 -7.64
CA ASN A 105 -5.64 18.46 -6.54
C ASN A 105 -4.38 19.32 -6.31
N ASN A 106 -4.52 20.41 -5.55
CA ASN A 106 -3.39 21.25 -5.14
C ASN A 106 -2.57 20.63 -3.99
N ASP A 107 -3.12 19.67 -3.25
CA ASP A 107 -2.41 18.93 -2.21
C ASP A 107 -1.60 17.77 -2.81
N PRO A 108 -0.27 17.78 -2.66
CA PRO A 108 0.59 16.74 -3.20
C PRO A 108 0.27 15.33 -2.65
N THR A 109 -0.16 15.25 -1.39
CA THR A 109 -0.49 13.96 -0.76
C THR A 109 -1.77 13.37 -1.33
N ILE A 110 -2.77 14.20 -1.59
CA ILE A 110 -4.00 13.78 -2.27
C ILE A 110 -3.67 13.29 -3.69
N ASN A 111 -2.85 14.03 -4.43
CA ASN A 111 -2.41 13.63 -5.76
C ASN A 111 -1.67 12.28 -5.76
N LYS A 112 -0.77 12.09 -4.80
CA LYS A 112 -0.07 10.81 -4.61
C LYS A 112 -1.06 9.67 -4.35
N ASN A 113 -2.02 9.86 -3.47
CA ASN A 113 -3.01 8.83 -3.14
C ASN A 113 -3.88 8.48 -4.36
N MET A 114 -4.34 9.47 -5.11
CA MET A 114 -5.09 9.26 -6.35
C MET A 114 -4.24 8.54 -7.41
N TRP A 115 -2.96 8.90 -7.52
CA TRP A 115 -2.03 8.21 -8.42
C TRP A 115 -1.89 6.73 -8.02
N MET A 116 -1.74 6.44 -6.73
CA MET A 116 -1.66 5.06 -6.24
C MET A 116 -2.91 4.26 -6.61
N VAL A 117 -4.09 4.82 -6.41
CA VAL A 117 -5.36 4.18 -6.80
C VAL A 117 -5.42 3.92 -8.30
N ASN A 118 -5.07 4.91 -9.12
CA ASN A 118 -5.14 4.77 -10.58
C ASN A 118 -4.14 3.76 -11.13
N ASN A 119 -3.00 3.59 -10.46
CA ASN A 119 -1.89 2.73 -10.91
C ASN A 119 -1.81 1.39 -10.15
N SER A 120 -2.84 1.01 -9.41
CA SER A 120 -2.94 -0.28 -8.74
C SER A 120 -4.14 -1.08 -9.23
N ASP A 121 -4.10 -2.39 -9.02
CA ASP A 121 -5.18 -3.31 -9.41
C ASP A 121 -6.14 -3.60 -8.27
N CYS A 122 -5.68 -3.48 -7.02
CA CYS A 122 -6.50 -3.67 -5.83
C CYS A 122 -5.96 -2.85 -4.65
N MET A 123 -6.78 -2.76 -3.60
CA MET A 123 -6.46 -2.01 -2.38
C MET A 123 -6.60 -2.88 -1.15
N LEU A 124 -5.56 -2.92 -0.32
CA LEU A 124 -5.61 -3.48 1.04
C LEU A 124 -5.87 -2.35 2.03
N VAL A 125 -6.98 -2.41 2.76
CA VAL A 125 -7.58 -1.25 3.41
C VAL A 125 -7.78 -1.49 4.91
N TYR A 126 -7.39 -0.50 5.72
CA TYR A 126 -7.69 -0.38 7.14
C TYR A 126 -8.18 1.04 7.45
N VAL A 127 -9.48 1.28 7.27
CA VAL A 127 -10.10 2.61 7.39
C VAL A 127 -11.39 2.53 8.19
N PHE A 128 -11.35 2.91 9.47
CA PHE A 128 -12.52 2.92 10.36
C PHE A 128 -13.14 4.31 10.54
N ARG A 129 -12.38 5.39 10.31
CA ARG A 129 -12.89 6.76 10.43
C ARG A 129 -13.86 7.08 9.30
N LYS A 130 -14.89 7.88 9.60
CA LYS A 130 -15.91 8.28 8.62
C LYS A 130 -15.46 9.42 7.71
N SER A 131 -14.37 10.10 8.04
CA SER A 131 -13.80 11.23 7.30
C SER A 131 -12.28 11.21 7.36
N GLY A 132 -11.65 12.07 6.57
CA GLY A 132 -10.21 12.21 6.47
C GLY A 132 -9.64 11.61 5.18
N MET A 133 -8.34 11.83 4.98
CA MET A 133 -7.66 11.51 3.72
C MET A 133 -7.73 10.02 3.35
N ASP A 134 -7.59 9.12 4.33
CA ASP A 134 -7.67 7.68 4.07
C ASP A 134 -9.07 7.26 3.63
N ARG A 135 -10.10 7.85 4.25
CA ARG A 135 -11.50 7.65 3.84
C ARG A 135 -11.76 8.17 2.43
N ASP A 136 -11.23 9.32 2.10
CA ASP A 136 -11.40 9.92 0.76
C ASP A 136 -10.65 9.09 -0.30
N THR A 137 -9.48 8.58 0.03
CA THR A 137 -8.73 7.64 -0.83
C THR A 137 -9.52 6.36 -1.07
N LEU A 138 -10.10 5.77 -0.03
CA LEU A 138 -10.96 4.59 -0.14
C LEU A 138 -12.18 4.86 -1.02
N ARG A 139 -12.88 5.99 -0.81
CA ARG A 139 -14.02 6.41 -1.64
C ARG A 139 -13.62 6.55 -3.12
N TYR A 140 -12.47 7.12 -3.37
CA TYR A 140 -11.95 7.25 -4.73
C TYR A 140 -11.69 5.87 -5.36
N GLY A 141 -11.10 4.93 -4.61
CA GLY A 141 -10.89 3.56 -5.06
C GLY A 141 -12.20 2.84 -5.39
N ILE A 142 -13.22 3.00 -4.55
CA ILE A 142 -14.57 2.46 -4.80
C ILE A 142 -15.16 3.06 -6.07
N LYS A 143 -15.07 4.39 -6.24
CA LYS A 143 -15.54 5.08 -7.46
C LYS A 143 -14.83 4.58 -8.72
N LYS A 144 -13.57 4.16 -8.61
CA LYS A 144 -12.77 3.58 -9.70
C LYS A 144 -12.99 2.07 -9.88
N ASN A 145 -13.94 1.49 -9.16
CA ASN A 145 -14.24 0.05 -9.18
C ASN A 145 -13.04 -0.83 -8.84
N LYS A 146 -12.15 -0.37 -7.97
CA LYS A 146 -11.03 -1.18 -7.51
C LYS A 146 -11.52 -2.26 -6.55
N PRO A 147 -11.07 -3.51 -6.68
CA PRO A 147 -11.26 -4.53 -5.66
C PRO A 147 -10.71 -4.07 -4.32
N ILE A 148 -11.54 -4.13 -3.28
CA ILE A 148 -11.19 -3.70 -1.92
C ILE A 148 -11.07 -4.92 -1.02
N ILE A 149 -9.91 -5.07 -0.38
CA ILE A 149 -9.66 -6.06 0.65
C ILE A 149 -9.62 -5.31 1.98
N ASP A 150 -10.75 -5.31 2.69
CA ASP A 150 -10.93 -4.55 3.93
C ASP A 150 -10.60 -5.41 5.14
N VAL A 151 -9.57 -5.02 5.88
CA VAL A 151 -9.14 -5.68 7.13
C VAL A 151 -9.54 -4.92 8.39
N THR A 152 -10.36 -3.87 8.24
CA THR A 152 -10.77 -2.98 9.34
C THR A 152 -11.55 -3.72 10.42
N TYR A 153 -12.46 -4.61 10.00
CA TYR A 153 -13.34 -5.34 10.91
C TYR A 153 -12.98 -6.81 10.97
N THR A 154 -13.37 -7.47 12.06
CA THR A 154 -13.10 -8.87 12.30
C THR A 154 -13.91 -9.75 11.36
N GLN A 155 -13.35 -10.12 10.22
CA GLN A 155 -13.86 -11.20 9.39
C GLN A 155 -12.81 -12.32 9.34
N ASN A 156 -13.25 -13.57 9.30
CA ASN A 156 -12.34 -14.71 9.19
C ASN A 156 -11.80 -14.78 7.76
N TYR A 157 -10.60 -14.24 7.54
CA TYR A 157 -9.91 -14.30 6.25
C TYR A 157 -9.03 -15.55 6.09
N CYS A 158 -8.87 -16.29 7.17
CA CYS A 158 -8.07 -17.53 7.18
C CYS A 158 -8.76 -18.64 7.95
#